data_697457e7f2675d9eee2ca003100ade23
#
_entry.id   697457e7f2675d9eee2ca003100ade23
#
_cell.length_a   1.000
_cell.length_b   1.000
_cell.length_c   1.000
_cell.angle_alpha   90.00
_cell.angle_beta   90.00
_cell.angle_gamma   90.00
#
_symmetry.space_group_name_H-M   'P 1'
#
loop_
_entity.id
_entity.type
_entity.pdbx_description
1 polymer ?
#
loop_
_entity_poly.entity_id
_entity_poly.type
_entity_poly.pdbx_seq_one_letter_code
_entity_poly.pdbx_strand_id
1 'polypeptide(L)'
;MLPALIIFLLTYLLMLALPQYRPFAALGGAALFLALGAAGLWDFTLMDAAQAVDFNVLLMMAGTMGTVSLFIESRMPARLAELLIVRVPNVKWAVCMLALFAGVISAFVDNVATVLMVAPVGLAIARKLKISPVPVLISIAVSSNLQGAATLVGDTTSILLGGFAGMNFFNFFWMEGRPGIFFGVELGALASLGVLLFTFRHETQPISATVETEVTDTVSSALMLLTVGLLIAASFLPQPAGGLPLALYGLRSGLICAGVCLFGILRACLRRRSFAPFRLAARELDCDTLLLLFGLFILIEGIRKAGVIDAAAQLFYTLSGDDPFRLYTLLVFVSVGLSAFIDNIPYVATMLPVVQGIAGLMNGGAGFPPELFYFGLLTGATLGGNLTPIGASANIAAIGILRKQGEQVRTRDFLRIGIPFTLAAVLTGYVYLWLVWGA
;
A
#
# COMPACT_ATOMS: atom_id res chain seq x y z
N MET A 1 30.20 -6.35 6.79
CA MET A 1 29.31 -6.40 5.62
C MET A 1 28.81 -7.80 5.30
N LEU A 2 29.67 -8.80 4.92
CA LEU A 2 29.20 -10.13 4.48
C LEU A 2 28.28 -10.87 5.48
N PRO A 3 28.56 -10.97 6.79
CA PRO A 3 27.64 -11.60 7.75
C PRO A 3 26.27 -10.90 7.81
N ALA A 4 26.25 -9.58 7.77
CA ALA A 4 25.02 -8.80 7.77
C ALA A 4 24.16 -9.09 6.53
N LEU A 5 24.79 -9.17 5.35
CA LEU A 5 24.12 -9.53 4.10
C LEU A 5 23.54 -10.96 4.18
N ILE A 6 24.29 -11.91 4.76
CA ILE A 6 23.80 -13.29 4.91
C ILE A 6 22.56 -13.34 5.82
N ILE A 7 22.60 -12.66 6.98
CA ILE A 7 21.45 -12.60 7.91
C ILE A 7 20.25 -12.00 7.21
N PHE A 8 20.45 -10.89 6.51
CA PHE A 8 19.40 -10.22 5.76
C PHE A 8 18.77 -11.14 4.70
N LEU A 9 19.58 -11.77 3.85
CA LEU A 9 19.11 -12.67 2.81
C LEU A 9 18.40 -13.91 3.39
N LEU A 10 18.91 -14.48 4.49
CA LEU A 10 18.25 -15.59 5.18
C LEU A 10 16.91 -15.15 5.77
N THR A 11 16.84 -13.97 6.39
CA THR A 11 15.58 -13.41 6.91
C THR A 11 14.56 -13.23 5.81
N TYR A 12 14.97 -12.65 4.66
CA TYR A 12 14.09 -12.49 3.48
C TYR A 12 13.66 -13.84 2.89
N LEU A 13 14.57 -14.79 2.79
CA LEU A 13 14.25 -16.13 2.32
C LEU A 13 13.21 -16.81 3.23
N LEU A 14 13.35 -16.67 4.55
CA LEU A 14 12.39 -17.19 5.52
C LEU A 14 11.01 -16.50 5.38
N MET A 15 10.99 -15.18 5.19
CA MET A 15 9.73 -14.44 4.95
C MET A 15 9.03 -14.88 3.67
N LEU A 16 9.78 -15.25 2.62
CA LEU A 16 9.24 -15.76 1.37
C LEU A 16 8.77 -17.22 1.49
N ALA A 17 9.55 -18.06 2.13
CA ALA A 17 9.27 -19.48 2.26
C ALA A 17 8.15 -19.78 3.26
N LEU A 18 7.99 -18.94 4.29
CA LEU A 18 7.05 -19.10 5.39
C LEU A 18 6.17 -17.86 5.58
N PRO A 19 5.22 -17.58 4.67
CA PRO A 19 4.42 -16.35 4.70
C PRO A 19 3.66 -16.10 6.01
N GLN A 20 3.22 -17.17 6.68
CA GLN A 20 2.51 -17.10 7.96
C GLN A 20 3.40 -16.72 9.16
N TYR A 21 4.73 -16.78 9.00
CA TYR A 21 5.70 -16.46 10.04
C TYR A 21 6.57 -15.23 9.71
N ARG A 22 6.19 -14.44 8.71
CA ARG A 22 6.91 -13.23 8.28
C ARG A 22 7.28 -12.29 9.43
N PRO A 23 6.36 -11.93 10.35
CA PRO A 23 6.69 -11.06 11.48
C PRO A 23 7.78 -11.64 12.38
N PHE A 24 7.68 -12.94 12.66
CA PHE A 24 8.67 -13.62 13.51
C PHE A 24 10.03 -13.76 12.84
N ALA A 25 10.07 -13.95 11.52
CA ALA A 25 11.32 -13.95 10.76
C ALA A 25 12.00 -12.56 10.81
N ALA A 26 11.24 -11.48 10.62
CA ALA A 26 11.75 -10.11 10.70
C ALA A 26 12.26 -9.78 12.11
N LEU A 27 11.48 -10.10 13.14
CA LEU A 27 11.87 -9.91 14.55
C LEU A 27 13.10 -10.76 14.92
N GLY A 28 13.17 -12.00 14.45
CA GLY A 28 14.33 -12.89 14.65
C GLY A 28 15.59 -12.33 14.01
N GLY A 29 15.50 -11.83 12.77
CA GLY A 29 16.59 -11.14 12.09
C GLY A 29 17.04 -9.88 12.84
N ALA A 30 16.10 -9.06 13.28
CA ALA A 30 16.36 -7.86 14.08
C ALA A 30 17.06 -8.21 15.42
N ALA A 31 16.56 -9.22 16.12
CA ALA A 31 17.18 -9.69 17.37
C ALA A 31 18.60 -10.22 17.16
N LEU A 32 18.83 -10.93 16.05
CA LEU A 32 20.16 -11.43 15.69
C LEU A 32 21.13 -10.27 15.39
N PHE A 33 20.68 -9.23 14.68
CA PHE A 33 21.47 -8.03 14.45
C PHE A 33 21.88 -7.35 15.76
N LEU A 34 20.92 -7.20 16.70
CA LEU A 34 21.20 -6.64 18.03
C LEU A 34 22.17 -7.49 18.83
N ALA A 35 22.00 -8.81 18.86
CA ALA A 35 22.86 -9.73 19.58
C ALA A 35 24.31 -9.69 19.07
N LEU A 36 24.47 -9.67 17.74
CA LEU A 36 25.80 -9.61 17.12
C LEU A 36 26.45 -8.22 17.23
N GLY A 37 25.63 -7.14 17.24
CA GLY A 37 26.09 -5.80 17.58
C GLY A 37 26.64 -5.75 19.03
N ALA A 38 25.88 -6.27 19.98
CA ALA A 38 26.30 -6.36 21.36
C ALA A 38 27.57 -7.22 21.53
N ALA A 39 27.80 -8.21 20.66
CA ALA A 39 29.03 -9.02 20.60
C ALA A 39 30.20 -8.30 19.90
N GLY A 40 30.03 -7.06 19.44
CA GLY A 40 31.08 -6.24 18.84
C GLY A 40 31.40 -6.54 17.37
N LEU A 41 30.52 -7.26 16.63
CA LEU A 41 30.76 -7.53 15.22
C LEU A 41 30.50 -6.27 14.35
N TRP A 42 29.64 -5.35 14.79
CA TRP A 42 29.34 -4.05 14.18
C TRP A 42 28.80 -3.07 15.22
N ASP A 43 28.87 -1.78 14.91
CA ASP A 43 28.36 -0.71 15.76
C ASP A 43 26.84 -0.57 15.59
N PHE A 44 26.09 -1.45 16.29
CA PHE A 44 24.62 -1.43 16.31
C PHE A 44 24.10 -1.67 17.72
N THR A 45 23.52 -0.64 18.30
CA THR A 45 23.09 -0.62 19.69
C THR A 45 21.57 -0.74 19.83
N LEU A 46 21.09 -1.00 21.04
CA LEU A 46 19.65 -0.97 21.34
C LEU A 46 19.05 0.43 21.11
N MET A 47 19.83 1.49 21.31
CA MET A 47 19.40 2.86 21.06
C MET A 47 19.18 3.08 19.57
N ASP A 48 20.07 2.59 18.72
CA ASP A 48 19.92 2.66 17.26
C ASP A 48 18.67 1.93 16.81
N ALA A 49 18.42 0.73 17.35
CA ALA A 49 17.20 -0.02 17.05
C ALA A 49 15.93 0.71 17.48
N ALA A 50 15.93 1.36 18.65
CA ALA A 50 14.81 2.12 19.14
C ALA A 50 14.53 3.38 18.28
N GLN A 51 15.59 4.03 17.79
CA GLN A 51 15.49 5.20 16.92
C GLN A 51 15.10 4.85 15.48
N ALA A 52 15.38 3.64 15.03
CA ALA A 52 15.03 3.16 13.71
C ALA A 52 13.53 2.94 13.53
N VAL A 53 12.80 2.68 14.63
CA VAL A 53 11.35 2.42 14.56
C VAL A 53 10.59 3.71 14.29
N ASP A 54 9.92 3.77 13.15
CA ASP A 54 9.02 4.87 12.83
C ASP A 54 7.65 4.67 13.49
N PHE A 55 7.49 5.24 14.68
CA PHE A 55 6.23 5.20 15.41
C PHE A 55 5.10 5.98 14.72
N ASN A 56 5.41 6.99 13.89
CA ASN A 56 4.39 7.70 13.12
C ASN A 56 3.73 6.76 12.12
N VAL A 57 4.52 5.97 11.39
CA VAL A 57 4.06 4.94 10.45
C VAL A 57 3.18 3.91 11.18
N LEU A 58 3.66 3.36 12.31
CA LEU A 58 2.91 2.34 13.06
C LEU A 58 1.57 2.88 13.59
N LEU A 59 1.56 4.11 14.13
CA LEU A 59 0.35 4.77 14.60
C LEU A 59 -0.62 5.11 13.47
N MET A 60 -0.11 5.55 12.30
CA MET A 60 -0.95 5.77 11.12
C MET A 60 -1.65 4.50 10.71
N MET A 61 -0.90 3.39 10.58
CA MET A 61 -1.47 2.11 10.19
C MET A 61 -2.50 1.61 11.18
N ALA A 62 -2.16 1.55 12.46
CA ALA A 62 -3.10 1.08 13.48
C ALA A 62 -4.37 1.96 13.53
N GLY A 63 -4.21 3.29 13.43
CA GLY A 63 -5.33 4.24 13.46
C GLY A 63 -6.22 4.14 12.23
N THR A 64 -5.65 4.02 11.04
CA THR A 64 -6.42 3.86 9.78
C THR A 64 -7.14 2.52 9.77
N MET A 65 -6.49 1.41 10.11
CA MET A 65 -7.13 0.08 10.19
C MET A 65 -8.34 0.08 11.13
N GLY A 66 -8.21 0.68 12.32
CA GLY A 66 -9.32 0.75 13.26
C GLY A 66 -10.47 1.65 12.78
N THR A 67 -10.18 2.79 12.14
CA THR A 67 -11.21 3.66 11.55
C THR A 67 -11.93 2.98 10.39
N VAL A 68 -11.17 2.26 9.55
CA VAL A 68 -11.69 1.47 8.43
C VAL A 68 -12.58 0.33 8.93
N SER A 69 -12.24 -0.35 10.02
CA SER A 69 -13.09 -1.41 10.58
C SER A 69 -14.49 -0.90 10.96
N LEU A 70 -14.57 0.30 11.56
CA LEU A 70 -15.85 0.96 11.85
C LEU A 70 -16.61 1.35 10.57
N PHE A 71 -15.88 1.78 9.54
CA PHE A 71 -16.47 2.13 8.24
C PHE A 71 -17.04 0.90 7.53
N ILE A 72 -16.34 -0.23 7.55
CA ILE A 72 -16.83 -1.52 7.01
C ILE A 72 -18.07 -1.98 7.78
N GLU A 73 -18.02 -1.94 9.12
CA GLU A 73 -19.15 -2.36 9.97
C GLU A 73 -20.41 -1.51 9.73
N SER A 74 -20.25 -0.25 9.32
CA SER A 74 -21.38 0.64 8.98
C SER A 74 -22.16 0.22 7.75
N ARG A 75 -21.65 -0.71 6.93
CA ARG A 75 -22.19 -1.14 5.62
C ARG A 75 -22.29 -0.02 4.58
N MET A 76 -21.77 1.17 4.87
CA MET A 76 -21.80 2.29 3.92
C MET A 76 -21.12 1.96 2.58
N PRO A 77 -19.92 1.31 2.58
CA PRO A 77 -19.26 0.96 1.33
C PRO A 77 -20.07 0.02 0.44
N ALA A 78 -20.71 -1.00 1.04
CA ALA A 78 -21.58 -1.92 0.30
C ALA A 78 -22.77 -1.17 -0.32
N ARG A 79 -23.41 -0.27 0.43
CA ARG A 79 -24.48 0.59 -0.10
C ARG A 79 -24.02 1.47 -1.24
N LEU A 80 -22.83 2.10 -1.14
CA LEU A 80 -22.27 2.92 -2.20
C LEU A 80 -22.00 2.10 -3.47
N ALA A 81 -21.47 0.89 -3.33
CA ALA A 81 -21.28 -0.03 -4.44
C ALA A 81 -22.60 -0.42 -5.11
N GLU A 82 -23.65 -0.75 -4.34
CA GLU A 82 -24.98 -1.03 -4.88
C GLU A 82 -25.59 0.17 -5.62
N LEU A 83 -25.45 1.39 -5.07
CA LEU A 83 -25.92 2.63 -5.70
C LEU A 83 -25.26 2.91 -7.06
N LEU A 84 -23.96 2.55 -7.19
CA LEU A 84 -23.26 2.66 -8.47
C LEU A 84 -23.80 1.67 -9.49
N ILE A 85 -24.05 0.42 -9.07
CA ILE A 85 -24.47 -0.65 -9.97
C ILE A 85 -25.88 -0.43 -10.50
N VAL A 86 -26.79 0.11 -9.70
CA VAL A 86 -28.16 0.44 -10.14
C VAL A 86 -28.17 1.44 -11.31
N ARG A 87 -27.12 2.25 -11.44
CA ARG A 87 -27.03 3.31 -12.46
C ARG A 87 -26.38 2.86 -13.78
N VAL A 88 -25.83 1.64 -13.84
CA VAL A 88 -25.11 1.18 -15.04
C VAL A 88 -26.00 0.28 -15.92
N PRO A 89 -25.86 0.36 -17.27
CA PRO A 89 -26.78 -0.28 -18.18
C PRO A 89 -26.57 -1.80 -18.32
N ASN A 90 -25.36 -2.30 -18.12
CA ASN A 90 -25.02 -3.70 -18.38
C ASN A 90 -23.84 -4.21 -17.53
N VAL A 91 -23.59 -5.54 -17.62
CA VAL A 91 -22.55 -6.26 -16.87
C VAL A 91 -21.17 -5.65 -17.05
N LYS A 92 -20.77 -5.34 -18.28
CA LYS A 92 -19.48 -4.71 -18.59
C LYS A 92 -19.23 -3.48 -17.73
N TRP A 93 -20.18 -2.55 -17.74
CA TRP A 93 -20.06 -1.31 -16.96
C TRP A 93 -20.15 -1.55 -15.46
N ALA A 94 -20.93 -2.55 -15.01
CA ALA A 94 -21.00 -2.87 -13.59
C ALA A 94 -19.67 -3.37 -13.05
N VAL A 95 -19.01 -4.29 -13.75
CA VAL A 95 -17.70 -4.80 -13.34
C VAL A 95 -16.64 -3.70 -13.37
N CYS A 96 -16.61 -2.90 -14.45
CA CYS A 96 -15.66 -1.80 -14.58
C CYS A 96 -15.86 -0.72 -13.50
N MET A 97 -17.12 -0.32 -13.25
CA MET A 97 -17.44 0.67 -12.21
C MET A 97 -17.17 0.14 -10.79
N LEU A 98 -17.40 -1.16 -10.56
CA LEU A 98 -17.09 -1.79 -9.27
C LEU A 98 -15.58 -1.88 -9.03
N ALA A 99 -14.80 -2.20 -10.07
CA ALA A 99 -13.34 -2.18 -10.00
C ALA A 99 -12.82 -0.75 -9.76
N LEU A 100 -13.31 0.24 -10.49
CA LEU A 100 -12.97 1.65 -10.28
C LEU A 100 -13.34 2.13 -8.87
N PHE A 101 -14.54 1.78 -8.41
CA PHE A 101 -15.00 2.11 -7.05
C PHE A 101 -14.08 1.49 -5.98
N ALA A 102 -13.71 0.20 -6.16
CA ALA A 102 -12.77 -0.45 -5.26
C ALA A 102 -11.42 0.29 -5.24
N GLY A 103 -10.93 0.73 -6.39
CA GLY A 103 -9.72 1.54 -6.47
C GLY A 103 -9.87 2.87 -5.73
N VAL A 104 -10.90 3.65 -6.01
CA VAL A 104 -11.14 4.95 -5.34
C VAL A 104 -11.25 4.79 -3.82
N ILE A 105 -11.91 3.76 -3.34
CA ILE A 105 -11.94 3.47 -1.90
C ILE A 105 -10.54 3.12 -1.40
N SER A 106 -9.80 2.30 -2.16
CA SER A 106 -8.46 1.86 -1.77
C SER A 106 -7.41 2.98 -1.76
N ALA A 107 -7.65 4.09 -2.43
CA ALA A 107 -6.82 5.27 -2.29
C ALA A 107 -6.82 5.84 -0.85
N PHE A 108 -7.82 5.47 -0.02
CA PHE A 108 -7.98 5.95 1.36
C PHE A 108 -8.11 4.82 2.39
N VAL A 109 -8.21 3.59 1.93
CA VAL A 109 -8.45 2.38 2.73
C VAL A 109 -7.49 1.31 2.24
N ASP A 110 -6.90 0.57 3.15
CA ASP A 110 -6.02 -0.57 2.81
C ASP A 110 -6.64 -1.47 1.73
N ASN A 111 -5.80 -1.94 0.83
CA ASN A 111 -6.20 -2.69 -0.37
C ASN A 111 -6.87 -4.04 -0.03
N VAL A 112 -6.42 -4.73 1.04
CA VAL A 112 -7.02 -6.00 1.49
C VAL A 112 -8.40 -5.75 2.07
N ALA A 113 -8.53 -4.75 2.95
CA ALA A 113 -9.80 -4.35 3.55
C ALA A 113 -10.81 -3.94 2.47
N THR A 114 -10.37 -3.20 1.45
CA THR A 114 -11.19 -2.82 0.30
C THR A 114 -11.70 -4.04 -0.46
N VAL A 115 -10.85 -5.02 -0.75
CA VAL A 115 -11.27 -6.26 -1.41
C VAL A 115 -12.29 -7.01 -0.56
N LEU A 116 -12.04 -7.19 0.73
CA LEU A 116 -12.96 -7.89 1.63
C LEU A 116 -14.33 -7.22 1.69
N MET A 117 -14.39 -5.91 1.52
CA MET A 117 -15.59 -5.09 1.57
C MET A 117 -16.37 -5.10 0.25
N VAL A 118 -15.69 -5.01 -0.90
CA VAL A 118 -16.32 -4.88 -2.23
C VAL A 118 -16.60 -6.24 -2.87
N ALA A 119 -15.79 -7.26 -2.59
CA ALA A 119 -15.94 -8.59 -3.16
C ALA A 119 -17.31 -9.26 -2.91
N PRO A 120 -17.95 -9.15 -1.73
CA PRO A 120 -19.30 -9.69 -1.53
C PRO A 120 -20.33 -9.10 -2.50
N VAL A 121 -20.23 -7.81 -2.81
CA VAL A 121 -21.10 -7.14 -3.80
C VAL A 121 -20.83 -7.70 -5.19
N GLY A 122 -19.55 -7.82 -5.58
CA GLY A 122 -19.15 -8.45 -6.85
C GLY A 122 -19.65 -9.89 -7.00
N LEU A 123 -19.58 -10.69 -5.93
CA LEU A 123 -20.10 -12.05 -5.90
C LEU A 123 -21.63 -12.09 -6.07
N ALA A 124 -22.36 -11.23 -5.35
CA ALA A 124 -23.82 -11.14 -5.46
C ALA A 124 -24.26 -10.83 -6.89
N ILE A 125 -23.58 -9.91 -7.55
CA ILE A 125 -23.82 -9.55 -8.95
C ILE A 125 -23.50 -10.73 -9.87
N ALA A 126 -22.33 -11.34 -9.74
CA ALA A 126 -21.93 -12.46 -10.59
C ALA A 126 -22.93 -13.60 -10.50
N ARG A 127 -23.42 -13.93 -9.30
CA ARG A 127 -24.46 -14.96 -9.07
C ARG A 127 -25.78 -14.57 -9.69
N LYS A 128 -26.25 -13.33 -9.48
CA LYS A 128 -27.52 -12.85 -10.02
C LYS A 128 -27.55 -12.89 -11.55
N LEU A 129 -26.42 -12.60 -12.17
CA LEU A 129 -26.25 -12.55 -13.63
C LEU A 129 -25.78 -13.88 -14.22
N LYS A 130 -25.51 -14.90 -13.38
CA LYS A 130 -24.99 -16.22 -13.80
C LYS A 130 -23.69 -16.13 -14.61
N ILE A 131 -22.82 -15.16 -14.27
CA ILE A 131 -21.48 -15.03 -14.82
C ILE A 131 -20.44 -15.57 -13.85
N SER A 132 -19.23 -15.87 -14.35
CA SER A 132 -18.12 -16.28 -13.48
C SER A 132 -17.70 -15.14 -12.54
N PRO A 133 -17.64 -15.37 -11.22
CA PRO A 133 -17.16 -14.36 -10.27
C PRO A 133 -15.64 -14.15 -10.34
N VAL A 134 -14.89 -15.09 -10.97
CA VAL A 134 -13.43 -15.04 -11.00
C VAL A 134 -12.89 -13.76 -11.65
N PRO A 135 -13.28 -13.39 -12.89
CA PRO A 135 -12.80 -12.14 -13.50
C PRO A 135 -13.25 -10.89 -12.73
N VAL A 136 -14.43 -10.93 -12.12
CA VAL A 136 -14.98 -9.79 -11.35
C VAL A 136 -14.11 -9.49 -10.13
N LEU A 137 -13.82 -10.52 -9.32
CA LEU A 137 -13.02 -10.35 -8.12
C LEU A 137 -11.55 -10.04 -8.42
N ILE A 138 -10.98 -10.62 -9.49
CA ILE A 138 -9.64 -10.25 -9.94
C ILE A 138 -9.60 -8.77 -10.31
N SER A 139 -10.59 -8.26 -11.07
CA SER A 139 -10.65 -6.84 -11.45
C SER A 139 -10.74 -5.90 -10.24
N ILE A 140 -11.52 -6.28 -9.21
CA ILE A 140 -11.60 -5.56 -7.94
C ILE A 140 -10.23 -5.53 -7.24
N ALA A 141 -9.56 -6.69 -7.15
CA ALA A 141 -8.29 -6.82 -6.45
C ALA A 141 -7.17 -6.00 -7.11
N VAL A 142 -6.99 -6.14 -8.43
CA VAL A 142 -5.93 -5.41 -9.15
C VAL A 142 -6.17 -3.90 -9.18
N SER A 143 -7.44 -3.46 -9.21
CA SER A 143 -7.79 -2.04 -9.15
C SER A 143 -7.58 -1.47 -7.74
N SER A 144 -7.94 -2.22 -6.70
CA SER A 144 -7.70 -1.86 -5.31
C SER A 144 -6.20 -1.71 -5.03
N ASN A 145 -5.38 -2.69 -5.39
CA ASN A 145 -3.94 -2.63 -5.18
C ASN A 145 -3.28 -1.48 -5.96
N LEU A 146 -3.74 -1.18 -7.19
CA LEU A 146 -3.20 -0.09 -7.99
C LEU A 146 -3.39 1.26 -7.30
N GLN A 147 -4.63 1.58 -6.91
CA GLN A 147 -4.94 2.91 -6.38
C GLN A 147 -4.52 3.09 -4.91
N GLY A 148 -4.13 2.02 -4.21
CA GLY A 148 -3.49 2.12 -2.90
C GLY A 148 -2.24 3.02 -2.90
N ALA A 149 -1.51 3.10 -4.03
CA ALA A 149 -0.36 3.98 -4.18
C ALA A 149 -0.72 5.47 -4.39
N ALA A 150 -2.00 5.81 -4.57
CA ALA A 150 -2.41 7.17 -4.93
C ALA A 150 -2.27 8.17 -3.79
N THR A 151 -2.46 7.77 -2.54
CA THR A 151 -2.39 8.67 -1.38
C THR A 151 -1.53 8.10 -0.26
N LEU A 152 -1.17 8.96 0.69
CA LEU A 152 -0.36 8.58 1.85
C LEU A 152 -0.95 7.42 2.67
N VAL A 153 -2.28 7.27 2.71
CA VAL A 153 -2.97 6.31 3.59
C VAL A 153 -3.62 5.15 2.85
N GLY A 154 -3.49 5.08 1.53
CA GLY A 154 -4.13 4.06 0.72
C GLY A 154 -3.48 2.68 0.82
N ASP A 155 -2.16 2.63 1.00
CA ASP A 155 -1.42 1.37 1.15
C ASP A 155 -0.27 1.55 2.14
N THR A 156 0.13 0.46 2.77
CA THR A 156 1.29 0.41 3.68
C THR A 156 2.57 0.94 3.02
N THR A 157 2.80 0.65 1.75
CA THR A 157 3.96 1.12 0.99
C THR A 157 3.98 2.64 0.84
N SER A 158 2.83 3.28 0.68
CA SER A 158 2.68 4.74 0.65
C SER A 158 2.96 5.37 2.02
N ILE A 159 2.48 4.73 3.10
CA ILE A 159 2.75 5.18 4.47
C ILE A 159 4.26 5.07 4.78
N LEU A 160 4.92 3.99 4.35
CA LEU A 160 6.37 3.80 4.49
C LEU A 160 7.15 4.87 3.73
N LEU A 161 6.80 5.15 2.48
CA LEU A 161 7.41 6.25 1.72
C LEU A 161 7.22 7.59 2.44
N GLY A 162 6.00 7.88 2.88
CA GLY A 162 5.68 9.12 3.59
C GLY A 162 6.49 9.30 4.87
N GLY A 163 6.63 8.25 5.68
CA GLY A 163 7.46 8.26 6.89
C GLY A 163 8.93 8.45 6.56
N PHE A 164 9.47 7.63 5.66
CA PHE A 164 10.90 7.66 5.30
C PHE A 164 11.33 8.98 4.65
N ALA A 165 10.57 9.48 3.67
CA ALA A 165 10.88 10.71 2.94
C ALA A 165 10.35 11.99 3.62
N GLY A 166 9.71 11.89 4.79
CA GLY A 166 9.11 13.02 5.51
C GLY A 166 7.94 13.67 4.75
N MET A 167 7.31 12.94 3.83
CA MET A 167 6.19 13.44 3.04
C MET A 167 4.91 13.48 3.87
N ASN A 168 4.12 14.51 3.69
CA ASN A 168 2.79 14.65 4.25
C ASN A 168 1.71 14.19 3.24
N PHE A 169 0.44 14.20 3.67
CA PHE A 169 -0.67 13.75 2.81
C PHE A 169 -0.79 14.57 1.51
N PHE A 170 -0.58 15.89 1.58
CA PHE A 170 -0.70 16.77 0.43
C PHE A 170 0.44 16.59 -0.59
N ASN A 171 1.62 16.11 -0.16
CA ASN A 171 2.77 15.84 -1.06
C ASN A 171 2.46 14.77 -2.12
N PHE A 172 1.53 13.85 -1.85
CA PHE A 172 1.07 12.89 -2.85
C PHE A 172 0.29 13.55 -4.00
N PHE A 173 -0.32 14.71 -3.76
CA PHE A 173 -1.06 15.50 -4.76
C PHE A 173 -0.18 16.58 -5.38
N TRP A 174 0.58 17.31 -4.56
CA TRP A 174 1.38 18.43 -5.00
C TRP A 174 2.62 18.58 -4.13
N MET A 175 3.79 18.54 -4.76
CA MET A 175 5.08 18.64 -4.08
C MET A 175 6.06 19.45 -4.92
N GLU A 176 6.81 20.37 -4.32
CA GLU A 176 7.83 21.20 -4.98
C GLU A 176 7.35 21.95 -6.25
N GLY A 177 6.10 22.39 -6.25
CA GLY A 177 5.51 23.08 -7.39
C GLY A 177 5.09 22.17 -8.55
N ARG A 178 5.17 20.84 -8.39
CA ARG A 178 4.84 19.83 -9.41
C ARG A 178 3.70 18.93 -8.93
N PRO A 179 2.88 18.39 -9.86
CA PRO A 179 1.87 17.39 -9.52
C PRO A 179 2.53 16.10 -9.01
N GLY A 180 1.99 15.57 -7.91
CA GLY A 180 2.51 14.37 -7.24
C GLY A 180 2.11 13.05 -7.91
N ILE A 181 2.43 11.95 -7.23
CA ILE A 181 2.18 10.58 -7.72
C ILE A 181 0.69 10.27 -7.90
N PHE A 182 -0.21 10.91 -7.15
CA PHE A 182 -1.66 10.75 -7.26
C PHE A 182 -2.13 10.77 -8.71
N PHE A 183 -1.73 11.80 -9.45
CA PHE A 183 -2.16 11.94 -10.85
C PHE A 183 -1.61 10.85 -11.76
N GLY A 184 -0.39 10.38 -11.52
CA GLY A 184 0.20 9.25 -12.27
C GLY A 184 -0.55 7.94 -12.04
N VAL A 185 -0.94 7.68 -10.79
CA VAL A 185 -1.72 6.50 -10.40
C VAL A 185 -3.13 6.56 -10.99
N GLU A 186 -3.81 7.72 -10.90
CA GLU A 186 -5.16 7.88 -11.46
C GLU A 186 -5.18 7.79 -12.99
N LEU A 187 -4.19 8.35 -13.69
CA LEU A 187 -4.03 8.17 -15.13
C LEU A 187 -3.80 6.68 -15.47
N GLY A 188 -2.99 5.99 -14.66
CA GLY A 188 -2.79 4.54 -14.77
C GLY A 188 -4.09 3.75 -14.54
N ALA A 189 -4.91 4.18 -13.58
CA ALA A 189 -6.23 3.58 -13.33
C ALA A 189 -7.19 3.76 -14.52
N LEU A 190 -7.21 4.94 -15.13
CA LEU A 190 -8.01 5.20 -16.33
C LEU A 190 -7.54 4.36 -17.52
N ALA A 191 -6.23 4.24 -17.75
CA ALA A 191 -5.69 3.38 -18.79
C ALA A 191 -6.05 1.90 -18.56
N SER A 192 -5.93 1.42 -17.32
CA SER A 192 -6.29 0.07 -16.93
C SER A 192 -7.79 -0.20 -16.99
N LEU A 193 -8.63 0.81 -16.73
CA LEU A 193 -10.07 0.73 -16.95
C LEU A 193 -10.40 0.44 -18.43
N GLY A 194 -9.63 1.04 -19.37
CA GLY A 194 -9.72 0.72 -20.80
C GLY A 194 -9.45 -0.76 -21.09
N VAL A 195 -8.48 -1.37 -20.40
CA VAL A 195 -8.20 -2.81 -20.49
C VAL A 195 -9.38 -3.64 -19.98
N LEU A 196 -10.00 -3.26 -18.85
CA LEU A 196 -11.18 -3.94 -18.34
C LEU A 196 -12.37 -3.81 -19.28
N LEU A 197 -12.63 -2.61 -19.82
CA LEU A 197 -13.67 -2.40 -20.82
C LEU A 197 -13.51 -3.27 -22.07
N PHE A 198 -12.25 -3.49 -22.50
CA PHE A 198 -11.94 -4.40 -23.59
C PHE A 198 -12.12 -5.87 -23.18
N THR A 199 -11.70 -6.25 -21.98
CA THR A 199 -11.83 -7.62 -21.45
C THR A 199 -13.29 -8.04 -21.35
N PHE A 200 -14.16 -7.15 -20.82
CA PHE A 200 -15.58 -7.41 -20.65
C PHE A 200 -16.47 -6.92 -21.81
N ARG A 201 -15.90 -6.64 -23.01
CA ARG A 201 -16.64 -6.06 -24.14
C ARG A 201 -17.84 -6.88 -24.59
N HIS A 202 -17.83 -8.18 -24.37
CA HIS A 202 -18.90 -9.11 -24.77
C HIS A 202 -20.00 -9.27 -23.69
N GLU A 203 -19.77 -8.78 -22.47
CA GLU A 203 -20.72 -8.88 -21.36
C GLU A 203 -21.72 -7.69 -21.42
N THR A 204 -22.64 -7.75 -22.38
CA THR A 204 -23.62 -6.67 -22.65
C THR A 204 -24.99 -6.93 -22.04
N GLN A 205 -25.16 -7.98 -21.25
CA GLN A 205 -26.41 -8.35 -20.60
C GLN A 205 -26.91 -7.20 -19.71
N PRO A 206 -28.22 -6.83 -19.78
CA PRO A 206 -28.76 -5.77 -18.94
C PRO A 206 -28.78 -6.20 -17.47
N ILE A 207 -28.62 -5.24 -16.59
CA ILE A 207 -28.65 -5.46 -15.12
C ILE A 207 -29.94 -4.86 -14.56
N SER A 208 -30.63 -5.66 -13.73
CA SER A 208 -31.64 -5.18 -12.79
C SER A 208 -31.09 -5.38 -11.37
N ALA A 209 -30.49 -4.35 -10.78
CA ALA A 209 -30.02 -4.35 -9.40
C ALA A 209 -30.91 -3.43 -8.56
N THR A 210 -31.09 -3.78 -7.30
CA THR A 210 -31.79 -2.99 -6.28
C THR A 210 -30.82 -2.70 -5.15
N VAL A 211 -31.01 -1.56 -4.49
CA VAL A 211 -30.25 -1.21 -3.28
C VAL A 211 -30.95 -1.88 -2.10
N GLU A 212 -30.30 -2.87 -1.49
CA GLU A 212 -30.86 -3.63 -0.37
C GLU A 212 -30.12 -3.37 0.94
N THR A 213 -28.91 -2.83 0.86
CA THR A 213 -28.07 -2.59 2.05
C THR A 213 -28.54 -1.36 2.84
N GLU A 214 -28.88 -1.55 4.11
CA GLU A 214 -29.12 -0.48 5.06
C GLU A 214 -27.86 -0.08 5.81
N VAL A 215 -27.59 1.22 5.90
CA VAL A 215 -26.46 1.78 6.63
C VAL A 215 -26.79 1.82 8.11
N THR A 216 -25.93 1.21 8.93
CA THR A 216 -26.14 1.14 10.39
C THR A 216 -25.61 2.35 11.14
N ASP A 217 -24.55 3.01 10.64
CA ASP A 217 -23.92 4.17 11.24
C ASP A 217 -23.26 5.10 10.21
N THR A 218 -23.83 6.27 9.98
CA THR A 218 -23.28 7.28 9.06
C THR A 218 -22.07 8.03 9.63
N VAL A 219 -21.91 8.05 10.96
CA VAL A 219 -20.78 8.76 11.60
C VAL A 219 -19.46 8.06 11.33
N SER A 220 -19.45 6.75 11.16
CA SER A 220 -18.24 6.01 10.76
C SER A 220 -17.68 6.50 9.41
N SER A 221 -18.55 6.82 8.47
CA SER A 221 -18.15 7.44 7.18
C SER A 221 -17.64 8.88 7.38
N ALA A 222 -18.27 9.64 8.25
CA ALA A 222 -17.82 11.00 8.59
C ALA A 222 -16.44 10.99 9.27
N LEU A 223 -16.14 9.99 10.11
CA LEU A 223 -14.81 9.82 10.73
C LEU A 223 -13.73 9.52 9.70
N MET A 224 -14.05 8.72 8.67
CA MET A 224 -13.12 8.46 7.57
C MET A 224 -12.78 9.76 6.82
N LEU A 225 -13.79 10.55 6.45
CA LEU A 225 -13.60 11.84 5.81
C LEU A 225 -12.88 12.84 6.73
N LEU A 226 -13.17 12.81 8.04
CA LEU A 226 -12.49 13.65 9.04
C LEU A 226 -11.01 13.30 9.12
N THR A 227 -10.64 12.01 9.10
CA THR A 227 -9.22 11.59 9.10
C THR A 227 -8.49 12.22 7.92
N VAL A 228 -9.03 12.07 6.70
CA VAL A 228 -8.44 12.65 5.49
C VAL A 228 -8.37 14.18 5.59
N GLY A 229 -9.45 14.83 6.02
CA GLY A 229 -9.50 16.29 6.19
C GLY A 229 -8.48 16.81 7.19
N LEU A 230 -8.29 16.12 8.32
CA LEU A 230 -7.28 16.47 9.32
C LEU A 230 -5.85 16.24 8.82
N LEU A 231 -5.60 15.19 8.04
CA LEU A 231 -4.29 14.94 7.42
C LEU A 231 -3.95 16.03 6.40
N ILE A 232 -4.93 16.46 5.59
CA ILE A 232 -4.78 17.59 4.68
C ILE A 232 -4.48 18.88 5.47
N ALA A 233 -5.27 19.19 6.49
CA ALA A 233 -5.06 20.38 7.31
C ALA A 233 -3.68 20.36 8.01
N ALA A 234 -3.26 19.21 8.52
CA ALA A 234 -1.95 19.04 9.16
C ALA A 234 -0.77 19.20 8.18
N SER A 235 -1.00 19.01 6.88
CA SER A 235 0.02 19.21 5.86
C SER A 235 0.46 20.68 5.72
N PHE A 236 -0.39 21.61 6.14
CA PHE A 236 -0.11 23.05 6.07
C PHE A 236 0.38 23.64 7.41
N LEU A 237 0.54 22.82 8.44
CA LEU A 237 1.09 23.29 9.72
C LEU A 237 2.58 23.58 9.59
N PRO A 238 3.06 24.74 10.07
CA PRO A 238 4.47 25.07 10.07
C PRO A 238 5.26 24.14 11.00
N GLN A 239 6.48 23.80 10.60
CA GLN A 239 7.37 22.99 11.42
C GLN A 239 7.88 23.80 12.62
N PRO A 240 7.73 23.30 13.86
CA PRO A 240 8.26 23.96 15.05
C PRO A 240 9.79 23.97 15.08
N ALA A 241 10.36 24.98 15.76
CA ALA A 241 11.83 25.16 15.81
C ALA A 241 12.58 24.10 16.63
N GLY A 242 11.91 23.33 17.50
CA GLY A 242 12.57 22.28 18.30
C GLY A 242 11.77 21.83 19.53
N GLY A 243 12.37 20.95 20.35
CA GLY A 243 11.82 20.46 21.59
C GLY A 243 10.64 19.50 21.42
N LEU A 244 9.78 19.39 22.46
CA LEU A 244 8.58 18.54 22.44
C LEU A 244 7.62 18.84 21.27
N PRO A 245 7.39 20.12 20.86
CA PRO A 245 6.57 20.44 19.69
C PRO A 245 7.10 19.81 18.41
N LEU A 246 8.42 19.76 18.19
CA LEU A 246 9.02 19.13 17.01
C LEU A 246 8.81 17.61 17.02
N ALA A 247 8.99 16.95 18.18
CA ALA A 247 8.73 15.52 18.32
C ALA A 247 7.27 15.18 18.04
N LEU A 248 6.31 15.95 18.56
CA LEU A 248 4.88 15.79 18.28
C LEU A 248 4.55 16.08 16.81
N TYR A 249 5.23 17.04 16.20
CA TYR A 249 5.09 17.34 14.77
C TYR A 249 5.51 16.16 13.91
N GLY A 250 6.59 15.46 14.27
CA GLY A 250 7.01 14.21 13.59
C GLY A 250 5.97 13.09 13.68
N LEU A 251 5.19 13.05 14.77
CA LEU A 251 4.14 12.04 15.02
C LEU A 251 2.73 12.49 14.56
N ARG A 252 2.58 13.68 13.99
CA ARG A 252 1.28 14.32 13.76
C ARG A 252 0.28 13.47 12.99
N SER A 253 0.72 12.83 11.90
CA SER A 253 -0.15 12.01 11.06
C SER A 253 -0.61 10.76 11.79
N GLY A 254 0.27 10.09 12.51
CA GLY A 254 -0.05 8.95 13.36
C GLY A 254 -0.99 9.30 14.50
N LEU A 255 -0.75 10.44 15.16
CA LEU A 255 -1.62 10.93 16.25
C LEU A 255 -3.02 11.29 15.76
N ILE A 256 -3.16 11.87 14.55
CA ILE A 256 -4.46 12.14 13.92
C ILE A 256 -5.19 10.83 13.67
N CYS A 257 -4.55 9.88 12.99
CA CYS A 257 -5.18 8.59 12.66
C CYS A 257 -5.59 7.81 13.92
N ALA A 258 -4.69 7.70 14.92
CA ALA A 258 -4.96 7.03 16.17
C ALA A 258 -6.04 7.76 17.00
N GLY A 259 -5.99 9.10 17.05
CA GLY A 259 -6.96 9.92 17.79
C GLY A 259 -8.38 9.80 17.23
N VAL A 260 -8.56 9.88 15.90
CA VAL A 260 -9.86 9.69 15.26
C VAL A 260 -10.38 8.27 15.46
N CYS A 261 -9.51 7.27 15.34
CA CYS A 261 -9.83 5.87 15.60
C CYS A 261 -10.34 5.67 17.05
N LEU A 262 -9.58 6.13 18.04
CA LEU A 262 -9.94 6.02 19.45
C LEU A 262 -11.26 6.74 19.77
N PHE A 263 -11.45 7.94 19.22
CA PHE A 263 -12.71 8.67 19.34
C PHE A 263 -13.87 7.88 18.74
N GLY A 264 -13.70 7.30 17.54
CA GLY A 264 -14.70 6.49 16.87
C GLY A 264 -15.09 5.25 17.67
N ILE A 265 -14.09 4.51 18.18
CA ILE A 265 -14.29 3.31 19.00
C ILE A 265 -15.00 3.67 20.31
N LEU A 266 -14.53 4.71 21.01
CA LEU A 266 -15.13 5.16 22.28
C LEU A 266 -16.60 5.54 22.07
N ARG A 267 -16.88 6.37 21.05
CA ARG A 267 -18.25 6.72 20.68
C ARG A 267 -19.12 5.50 20.39
N ALA A 268 -18.61 4.54 19.62
CA ALA A 268 -19.35 3.33 19.29
C ALA A 268 -19.63 2.47 20.53
N CYS A 269 -18.66 2.35 21.45
CA CYS A 269 -18.82 1.64 22.72
C CYS A 269 -19.87 2.32 23.62
N LEU A 270 -19.84 3.64 23.73
CA LEU A 270 -20.80 4.42 24.52
C LEU A 270 -22.22 4.29 23.94
N ARG A 271 -22.37 4.43 22.62
CA ARG A 271 -23.67 4.31 21.93
C ARG A 271 -24.30 2.92 22.11
N ARG A 272 -23.49 1.87 21.99
CA ARG A 272 -23.97 0.47 22.10
C ARG A 272 -23.99 -0.05 23.53
N ARG A 273 -23.47 0.73 24.50
CA ARG A 273 -23.25 0.31 25.89
C ARG A 273 -22.55 -1.03 26.00
N SER A 274 -21.55 -1.26 25.13
CA SER A 274 -20.83 -2.53 24.98
C SER A 274 -19.40 -2.29 24.52
N PHE A 275 -18.48 -3.17 24.94
CA PHE A 275 -17.10 -3.20 24.44
C PHE A 275 -16.94 -3.97 23.11
N ALA A 276 -18.04 -4.37 22.47
CA ALA A 276 -18.00 -5.11 21.21
C ALA A 276 -17.28 -4.32 20.08
N PRO A 277 -17.49 -2.99 19.89
CA PRO A 277 -16.75 -2.23 18.88
C PRO A 277 -15.23 -2.22 19.10
N PHE A 278 -14.79 -2.13 20.37
CA PHE A 278 -13.36 -2.22 20.69
C PHE A 278 -12.78 -3.59 20.36
N ARG A 279 -13.48 -4.68 20.71
CA ARG A 279 -13.05 -6.04 20.38
C ARG A 279 -12.99 -6.28 18.86
N LEU A 280 -13.94 -5.71 18.14
CA LEU A 280 -13.96 -5.78 16.67
C LEU A 280 -12.74 -5.05 16.09
N ALA A 281 -12.53 -3.78 16.45
CA ALA A 281 -11.39 -3.02 15.99
C ALA A 281 -10.05 -3.70 16.32
N ALA A 282 -9.93 -4.27 17.52
CA ALA A 282 -8.73 -5.02 17.93
C ALA A 282 -8.51 -6.33 17.13
N ARG A 283 -9.59 -6.96 16.64
CA ARG A 283 -9.49 -8.15 15.77
C ARG A 283 -9.14 -7.83 14.33
N GLU A 284 -9.61 -6.69 13.85
CA GLU A 284 -9.34 -6.19 12.50
C GLU A 284 -7.96 -5.50 12.41
N LEU A 285 -7.31 -5.25 13.55
CA LEU A 285 -5.95 -4.74 13.57
C LEU A 285 -4.99 -5.83 13.08
N ASP A 286 -4.32 -5.58 11.96
CA ASP A 286 -3.30 -6.48 11.42
C ASP A 286 -2.01 -6.37 12.24
N CYS A 287 -2.02 -7.05 13.40
CA CYS A 287 -0.86 -7.12 14.29
C CYS A 287 0.35 -7.76 13.59
N ASP A 288 0.13 -8.67 12.65
CA ASP A 288 1.22 -9.33 11.92
C ASP A 288 1.98 -8.32 11.06
N THR A 289 1.28 -7.44 10.34
CA THR A 289 1.92 -6.38 9.55
C THR A 289 2.61 -5.34 10.45
N LEU A 290 2.01 -4.96 11.58
CA LEU A 290 2.65 -4.03 12.53
C LEU A 290 3.94 -4.61 13.12
N LEU A 291 3.94 -5.88 13.52
CA LEU A 291 5.13 -6.58 14.03
C LEU A 291 6.18 -6.79 12.94
N LEU A 292 5.75 -7.10 11.71
CA LEU A 292 6.62 -7.20 10.55
C LEU A 292 7.38 -5.89 10.34
N LEU A 293 6.67 -4.76 10.30
CA LEU A 293 7.28 -3.46 10.12
C LEU A 293 8.22 -3.09 11.27
N PHE A 294 7.81 -3.34 12.51
CA PHE A 294 8.66 -3.12 13.66
C PHE A 294 10.01 -3.87 13.53
N GLY A 295 9.97 -5.15 13.15
CA GLY A 295 11.16 -5.94 12.90
C GLY A 295 11.97 -5.46 11.70
N LEU A 296 11.29 -5.07 10.61
CA LEU A 296 11.95 -4.57 9.40
C LEU A 296 12.68 -3.24 9.62
N PHE A 297 12.12 -2.29 10.36
CA PHE A 297 12.80 -1.04 10.68
C PHE A 297 14.14 -1.29 11.35
N ILE A 298 14.17 -2.18 12.34
CA ILE A 298 15.40 -2.55 13.07
C ILE A 298 16.38 -3.30 12.15
N LEU A 299 15.88 -4.25 11.36
CA LEU A 299 16.70 -5.05 10.43
C LEU A 299 17.35 -4.15 9.37
N ILE A 300 16.58 -3.21 8.79
CA ILE A 300 17.05 -2.29 7.75
C ILE A 300 18.12 -1.34 8.31
N GLU A 301 17.94 -0.83 9.52
CA GLU A 301 18.95 0.00 10.17
C GLU A 301 20.22 -0.81 10.44
N GLY A 302 20.09 -2.08 10.84
CA GLY A 302 21.24 -2.98 11.02
C GLY A 302 22.04 -3.18 9.73
N ILE A 303 21.39 -3.46 8.59
CA ILE A 303 22.09 -3.60 7.31
C ILE A 303 22.64 -2.28 6.78
N ARG A 304 21.97 -1.14 7.09
CA ARG A 304 22.46 0.20 6.76
C ARG A 304 23.79 0.48 7.47
N LYS A 305 23.86 0.28 8.79
CA LYS A 305 25.08 0.43 9.57
C LYS A 305 26.19 -0.54 9.17
N ALA A 306 25.82 -1.72 8.67
CA ALA A 306 26.79 -2.69 8.15
C ALA A 306 27.30 -2.38 6.73
N GLY A 307 26.84 -1.27 6.09
CA GLY A 307 27.25 -0.83 4.75
C GLY A 307 26.66 -1.64 3.60
N VAL A 308 25.63 -2.46 3.85
CA VAL A 308 24.96 -3.27 2.80
C VAL A 308 24.12 -2.38 1.89
N ILE A 309 23.45 -1.37 2.45
CA ILE A 309 22.65 -0.40 1.69
C ILE A 309 23.54 0.38 0.72
N ASP A 310 24.69 0.86 1.18
CA ASP A 310 25.64 1.61 0.34
C ASP A 310 26.20 0.74 -0.78
N ALA A 311 26.49 -0.53 -0.52
CA ALA A 311 26.93 -1.48 -1.55
C ALA A 311 25.83 -1.74 -2.60
N ALA A 312 24.58 -1.85 -2.18
CA ALA A 312 23.43 -1.97 -3.09
C ALA A 312 23.24 -0.70 -3.94
N ALA A 313 23.33 0.48 -3.32
CA ALA A 313 23.25 1.76 -4.02
C ALA A 313 24.37 1.90 -5.06
N GLN A 314 25.61 1.53 -4.71
CA GLN A 314 26.74 1.55 -5.62
C GLN A 314 26.56 0.56 -6.79
N LEU A 315 25.94 -0.60 -6.57
CA LEU A 315 25.63 -1.55 -7.63
C LEU A 315 24.65 -0.96 -8.65
N PHE A 316 23.54 -0.37 -8.17
CA PHE A 316 22.57 0.29 -9.05
C PHE A 316 23.22 1.44 -9.83
N TYR A 317 24.00 2.29 -9.15
CA TYR A 317 24.71 3.39 -9.79
C TYR A 317 25.69 2.90 -10.87
N THR A 318 26.44 1.81 -10.60
CA THR A 318 27.36 1.21 -11.57
C THR A 318 26.63 0.67 -12.81
N LEU A 319 25.44 0.09 -12.62
CA LEU A 319 24.63 -0.44 -13.72
C LEU A 319 23.97 0.64 -14.60
N SER A 320 23.55 1.75 -13.98
CA SER A 320 22.85 2.85 -14.66
C SER A 320 23.81 3.93 -15.19
N GLY A 321 25.01 4.05 -14.61
CA GLY A 321 25.84 5.22 -14.75
C GLY A 321 25.23 6.45 -14.09
N ASP A 322 25.71 7.64 -14.47
CA ASP A 322 25.20 8.93 -13.96
C ASP A 322 24.05 9.48 -14.83
N ASP A 323 23.17 8.57 -15.31
CA ASP A 323 22.03 8.90 -16.17
C ASP A 323 20.71 8.68 -15.40
N PRO A 324 19.99 9.76 -15.01
CA PRO A 324 18.76 9.67 -14.26
C PRO A 324 17.66 8.83 -14.96
N PHE A 325 17.60 8.89 -16.30
CA PHE A 325 16.60 8.14 -17.05
C PHE A 325 16.86 6.63 -17.00
N ARG A 326 18.12 6.22 -17.18
CA ARG A 326 18.49 4.81 -17.08
C ARG A 326 18.26 4.27 -15.68
N LEU A 327 18.64 5.04 -14.67
CA LEU A 327 18.45 4.66 -13.28
C LEU A 327 16.96 4.53 -12.96
N TYR A 328 16.16 5.53 -13.31
CA TYR A 328 14.71 5.52 -13.13
C TYR A 328 14.06 4.31 -13.81
N THR A 329 14.42 4.06 -15.07
CA THR A 329 13.94 2.92 -15.85
C THR A 329 14.29 1.60 -15.18
N LEU A 330 15.56 1.41 -14.81
CA LEU A 330 16.04 0.23 -14.11
C LEU A 330 15.28 0.00 -12.81
N LEU A 331 15.14 1.06 -11.99
CA LEU A 331 14.46 1.00 -10.70
C LEU A 331 13.00 0.60 -10.85
N VAL A 332 12.25 1.24 -11.75
CA VAL A 332 10.82 0.93 -11.97
C VAL A 332 10.64 -0.51 -12.42
N PHE A 333 11.34 -0.95 -13.48
CA PHE A 333 11.10 -2.28 -14.04
C PHE A 333 11.67 -3.42 -13.19
N VAL A 334 12.77 -3.21 -12.49
CA VAL A 334 13.26 -4.17 -11.48
C VAL A 334 12.24 -4.27 -10.34
N SER A 335 11.69 -3.15 -9.88
CA SER A 335 10.66 -3.14 -8.83
C SER A 335 9.40 -3.88 -9.28
N VAL A 336 8.93 -3.67 -10.51
CA VAL A 336 7.78 -4.40 -11.10
C VAL A 336 8.05 -5.90 -11.11
N GLY A 337 9.24 -6.31 -11.57
CA GLY A 337 9.62 -7.72 -11.67
C GLY A 337 9.75 -8.42 -10.32
N LEU A 338 10.40 -7.78 -9.36
CA LEU A 338 10.60 -8.34 -8.02
C LEU A 338 9.29 -8.37 -7.22
N SER A 339 8.51 -7.30 -7.26
CA SER A 339 7.23 -7.21 -6.54
C SER A 339 6.16 -8.17 -7.09
N ALA A 340 6.31 -8.69 -8.30
CA ALA A 340 5.46 -9.76 -8.79
C ALA A 340 5.53 -11.04 -7.95
N PHE A 341 6.62 -11.25 -7.19
CA PHE A 341 6.87 -12.46 -6.41
C PHE A 341 7.16 -12.18 -4.93
N ILE A 342 7.64 -10.98 -4.61
CA ILE A 342 7.99 -10.53 -3.26
C ILE A 342 6.90 -9.56 -2.79
N ASP A 343 6.47 -9.69 -1.54
CA ASP A 343 5.52 -8.76 -0.94
C ASP A 343 6.02 -7.31 -0.99
N ASN A 344 5.14 -6.37 -1.32
CA ASN A 344 5.44 -4.96 -1.51
C ASN A 344 6.10 -4.33 -0.27
N ILE A 345 5.62 -4.68 0.93
CA ILE A 345 6.00 -4.03 2.19
C ILE A 345 7.51 -4.20 2.48
N PRO A 346 8.05 -5.43 2.62
CA PRO A 346 9.47 -5.61 2.88
C PRO A 346 10.33 -5.08 1.73
N TYR A 347 9.87 -5.20 0.50
CA TYR A 347 10.60 -4.72 -0.67
C TYR A 347 10.77 -3.19 -0.63
N VAL A 348 9.68 -2.45 -0.50
CA VAL A 348 9.71 -0.97 -0.45
C VAL A 348 10.50 -0.49 0.75
N ALA A 349 10.26 -1.05 1.94
CA ALA A 349 10.98 -0.67 3.15
C ALA A 349 12.51 -0.77 2.99
N THR A 350 12.99 -1.83 2.30
CA THR A 350 14.43 -2.02 2.05
C THR A 350 14.97 -1.11 0.94
N MET A 351 14.17 -0.89 -0.11
CA MET A 351 14.62 -0.12 -1.26
C MET A 351 14.63 1.40 -1.03
N LEU A 352 13.82 1.93 -0.11
CA LEU A 352 13.80 3.37 0.19
C LEU A 352 15.17 3.93 0.56
N PRO A 353 15.92 3.37 1.55
CA PRO A 353 17.27 3.84 1.85
C PRO A 353 18.27 3.57 0.73
N VAL A 354 18.11 2.50 -0.06
CA VAL A 354 18.95 2.25 -1.25
C VAL A 354 18.76 3.37 -2.28
N VAL A 355 17.51 3.73 -2.57
CA VAL A 355 17.17 4.84 -3.50
C VAL A 355 17.74 6.16 -3.02
N GLN A 356 17.67 6.45 -1.72
CA GLN A 356 18.29 7.65 -1.14
C GLN A 356 19.81 7.65 -1.34
N GLY A 357 20.46 6.50 -1.10
CA GLY A 357 21.89 6.34 -1.33
C GLY A 357 22.29 6.52 -2.79
N ILE A 358 21.50 5.98 -3.73
CA ILE A 358 21.71 6.15 -5.17
C ILE A 358 21.60 7.64 -5.56
N ALA A 359 20.53 8.30 -5.12
CA ALA A 359 20.32 9.73 -5.41
C ALA A 359 21.50 10.59 -4.91
N GLY A 360 22.10 10.26 -3.76
CA GLY A 360 23.29 10.92 -3.22
C GLY A 360 24.56 10.68 -4.03
N LEU A 361 24.67 9.56 -4.77
CA LEU A 361 25.84 9.26 -5.61
C LEU A 361 25.82 9.97 -6.97
N MET A 362 24.67 10.42 -7.41
CA MET A 362 24.48 11.02 -8.72
C MET A 362 25.17 12.40 -8.84
N ASN A 363 25.36 12.87 -10.07
CA ASN A 363 26.03 14.13 -10.40
C ASN A 363 27.45 14.23 -9.78
N GLY A 364 28.19 13.13 -9.80
CA GLY A 364 29.53 13.07 -9.21
C GLY A 364 29.54 13.26 -7.69
N GLY A 365 28.47 12.89 -7.00
CA GLY A 365 28.30 13.07 -5.54
C GLY A 365 27.66 14.40 -5.13
N ALA A 366 27.24 15.24 -6.08
CA ALA A 366 26.46 16.47 -5.79
C ALA A 366 24.99 16.15 -5.45
N GLY A 367 24.53 14.92 -5.78
CA GLY A 367 23.18 14.44 -5.53
C GLY A 367 22.19 14.77 -6.65
N PHE A 368 21.06 14.06 -6.61
CA PHE A 368 19.90 14.30 -7.48
C PHE A 368 18.64 14.26 -6.61
N PRO A 369 17.61 15.09 -6.91
CA PRO A 369 16.34 15.03 -6.15
C PRO A 369 15.75 13.61 -6.15
N PRO A 370 15.52 13.00 -4.97
CA PRO A 370 15.15 11.58 -4.90
C PRO A 370 13.69 11.30 -5.25
N GLU A 371 12.84 12.32 -5.39
CA GLU A 371 11.39 12.22 -5.54
C GLU A 371 10.98 11.38 -6.76
N LEU A 372 11.65 11.60 -7.91
CA LEU A 372 11.44 10.79 -9.12
C LEU A 372 11.62 9.30 -8.82
N PHE A 373 12.69 8.97 -8.10
CA PHE A 373 13.06 7.59 -7.81
C PHE A 373 12.16 6.99 -6.74
N TYR A 374 11.74 7.77 -5.74
CA TYR A 374 10.76 7.35 -4.73
C TYR A 374 9.40 7.03 -5.35
N PHE A 375 8.89 7.93 -6.18
CA PHE A 375 7.63 7.70 -6.88
C PHE A 375 7.74 6.56 -7.91
N GLY A 376 8.88 6.44 -8.57
CA GLY A 376 9.18 5.31 -9.46
C GLY A 376 9.22 3.98 -8.71
N LEU A 377 9.89 3.93 -7.55
CA LEU A 377 9.90 2.75 -6.68
C LEU A 377 8.49 2.37 -6.24
N LEU A 378 7.71 3.34 -5.73
CA LEU A 378 6.35 3.08 -5.26
C LEU A 378 5.45 2.58 -6.39
N THR A 379 5.51 3.22 -7.57
CA THR A 379 4.77 2.79 -8.76
C THR A 379 5.17 1.38 -9.16
N GLY A 380 6.48 1.10 -9.29
CA GLY A 380 6.97 -0.22 -9.68
C GLY A 380 6.61 -1.31 -8.67
N ALA A 381 6.80 -1.05 -7.39
CA ALA A 381 6.57 -2.02 -6.33
C ALA A 381 5.08 -2.28 -6.10
N THR A 382 4.26 -1.25 -5.93
CA THR A 382 2.83 -1.45 -5.63
C THR A 382 2.08 -2.03 -6.82
N LEU A 383 2.29 -1.48 -8.02
CA LEU A 383 1.59 -1.96 -9.21
C LEU A 383 2.13 -3.31 -9.69
N GLY A 384 3.44 -3.56 -9.55
CA GLY A 384 4.08 -4.84 -9.93
C GLY A 384 3.49 -6.05 -9.23
N GLY A 385 3.01 -5.90 -8.00
CA GLY A 385 2.29 -6.95 -7.27
C GLY A 385 1.05 -7.48 -8.00
N ASN A 386 0.47 -6.72 -8.91
CA ASN A 386 -0.67 -7.14 -9.73
C ASN A 386 -0.33 -8.09 -10.88
N LEU A 387 0.97 -8.31 -11.18
CA LEU A 387 1.38 -9.23 -12.24
C LEU A 387 1.06 -10.69 -11.90
N THR A 388 1.08 -11.08 -10.63
CA THR A 388 0.87 -12.46 -10.22
C THR A 388 -0.21 -12.60 -9.13
N PRO A 389 -0.80 -13.80 -8.99
CA PRO A 389 -1.80 -14.08 -7.95
C PRO A 389 -1.28 -13.89 -6.51
N ILE A 390 0.04 -13.93 -6.30
CA ILE A 390 0.69 -13.92 -4.99
C ILE A 390 1.48 -12.63 -4.72
N GLY A 391 1.63 -11.75 -5.70
CA GLY A 391 2.46 -10.55 -5.60
C GLY A 391 1.86 -9.46 -4.71
N ALA A 392 0.55 -9.50 -4.44
CA ALA A 392 -0.10 -8.55 -3.52
C ALA A 392 -1.11 -9.25 -2.61
N SER A 393 -1.21 -8.79 -1.36
CA SER A 393 -2.12 -9.34 -0.35
C SER A 393 -3.60 -9.22 -0.77
N ALA A 394 -3.98 -8.16 -1.49
CA ALA A 394 -5.32 -7.99 -2.07
C ALA A 394 -5.69 -9.12 -3.05
N ASN A 395 -4.73 -9.56 -3.89
CA ASN A 395 -4.94 -10.66 -4.82
C ASN A 395 -5.17 -11.99 -4.08
N ILE A 396 -4.35 -12.24 -3.05
CA ILE A 396 -4.47 -13.44 -2.21
C ILE A 396 -5.84 -13.45 -1.51
N ALA A 397 -6.29 -12.31 -0.98
CA ALA A 397 -7.60 -12.17 -0.34
C ALA A 397 -8.74 -12.47 -1.32
N ALA A 398 -8.73 -11.88 -2.52
CA ALA A 398 -9.74 -12.13 -3.55
C ALA A 398 -9.81 -13.60 -3.96
N ILE A 399 -8.65 -14.23 -4.20
CA ILE A 399 -8.56 -15.66 -4.52
C ILE A 399 -9.04 -16.51 -3.35
N GLY A 400 -8.72 -16.15 -2.11
CA GLY A 400 -9.18 -16.79 -0.90
C GLY A 400 -10.71 -16.80 -0.78
N ILE A 401 -11.35 -15.66 -1.09
CA ILE A 401 -12.81 -15.54 -1.15
C ILE A 401 -13.41 -16.46 -2.22
N LEU A 402 -12.85 -16.44 -3.44
CA LEU A 402 -13.29 -17.28 -4.55
C LEU A 402 -13.20 -18.78 -4.19
N ARG A 403 -12.09 -19.21 -3.60
CA ARG A 403 -11.91 -20.60 -3.15
C ARG A 403 -12.93 -21.02 -2.08
N LYS A 404 -13.23 -20.13 -1.12
CA LYS A 404 -14.29 -20.38 -0.11
C LYS A 404 -15.68 -20.52 -0.73
N GLN A 405 -15.90 -19.98 -1.94
CA GLN A 405 -17.14 -20.12 -2.70
C GLN A 405 -17.13 -21.34 -3.63
N GLY A 406 -16.09 -22.17 -3.60
CA GLY A 406 -15.94 -23.35 -4.44
C GLY A 406 -15.40 -23.08 -5.85
N GLU A 407 -14.99 -21.84 -6.14
CA GLU A 407 -14.44 -21.47 -7.44
C GLU A 407 -12.97 -21.88 -7.58
N GLN A 408 -12.64 -22.46 -8.72
CA GLN A 408 -11.25 -22.80 -9.06
C GLN A 408 -10.61 -21.65 -9.83
N VAL A 409 -9.68 -20.95 -9.21
CA VAL A 409 -8.91 -19.89 -9.84
C VAL A 409 -7.59 -20.46 -10.38
N ARG A 410 -7.45 -20.52 -11.70
CA ARG A 410 -6.19 -20.90 -12.33
C ARG A 410 -5.29 -19.69 -12.45
N THR A 411 -3.99 -19.88 -12.34
CA THR A 411 -3.00 -18.80 -12.54
C THR A 411 -3.20 -18.09 -13.89
N ARG A 412 -3.55 -18.84 -14.95
CA ARG A 412 -3.82 -18.26 -16.28
C ARG A 412 -5.01 -17.28 -16.26
N ASP A 413 -6.05 -17.56 -15.48
CA ASP A 413 -7.24 -16.67 -15.41
C ASP A 413 -6.87 -15.34 -14.77
N PHE A 414 -6.01 -15.37 -13.77
CA PHE A 414 -5.46 -14.16 -13.15
C PHE A 414 -4.55 -13.39 -14.11
N LEU A 415 -3.57 -14.07 -14.73
CA LEU A 415 -2.59 -13.43 -15.62
C LEU A 415 -3.25 -12.77 -16.83
N ARG A 416 -4.35 -13.32 -17.32
CA ARG A 416 -5.10 -12.76 -18.46
C ARG A 416 -5.62 -11.35 -18.20
N ILE A 417 -5.94 -11.02 -16.95
CA ILE A 417 -6.39 -9.69 -16.53
C ILE A 417 -5.23 -8.91 -15.92
N GLY A 418 -4.50 -9.51 -14.99
CA GLY A 418 -3.44 -8.88 -14.23
C GLY A 418 -2.32 -8.30 -15.09
N ILE A 419 -1.81 -9.05 -16.06
CA ILE A 419 -0.70 -8.59 -16.92
C ILE A 419 -1.09 -7.35 -17.73
N PRO A 420 -2.12 -7.36 -18.60
CA PRO A 420 -2.44 -6.19 -19.41
C PRO A 420 -2.89 -4.99 -18.55
N PHE A 421 -3.59 -5.24 -17.45
CA PHE A 421 -3.99 -4.22 -16.49
C PHE A 421 -2.77 -3.52 -15.87
N THR A 422 -1.83 -4.31 -15.36
CA THR A 422 -0.61 -3.81 -14.71
C THR A 422 0.29 -3.08 -15.70
N LEU A 423 0.49 -3.63 -16.90
CA LEU A 423 1.30 -2.98 -17.92
C LEU A 423 0.73 -1.64 -18.35
N ALA A 424 -0.59 -1.54 -18.53
CA ALA A 424 -1.24 -0.26 -18.84
C ALA A 424 -1.01 0.77 -17.72
N ALA A 425 -1.19 0.37 -16.45
CA ALA A 425 -0.98 1.23 -15.31
C ALA A 425 0.48 1.68 -15.16
N VAL A 426 1.40 0.70 -15.17
CA VAL A 426 2.84 0.96 -14.98
C VAL A 426 3.40 1.85 -16.08
N LEU A 427 3.11 1.53 -17.34
CA LEU A 427 3.62 2.33 -18.45
C LEU A 427 3.07 3.77 -18.43
N THR A 428 1.80 3.94 -18.08
CA THR A 428 1.20 5.27 -17.95
C THR A 428 1.83 6.05 -16.80
N GLY A 429 1.97 5.44 -15.61
CA GLY A 429 2.62 6.06 -14.45
C GLY A 429 4.10 6.36 -14.72
N TYR A 430 4.82 5.45 -15.36
CA TYR A 430 6.22 5.60 -15.76
C TYR A 430 6.42 6.82 -16.66
N VAL A 431 5.62 6.95 -17.73
CA VAL A 431 5.71 8.10 -18.65
C VAL A 431 5.34 9.40 -17.93
N TYR A 432 4.25 9.38 -17.14
CA TYR A 432 3.83 10.56 -16.37
C TYR A 432 4.92 11.06 -15.42
N LEU A 433 5.48 10.17 -14.61
CA LEU A 433 6.50 10.55 -13.62
C LEU A 433 7.77 11.08 -14.30
N TRP A 434 8.18 10.47 -15.40
CA TRP A 434 9.32 10.99 -16.16
C TRP A 434 9.06 12.40 -16.72
N LEU A 435 7.89 12.64 -17.29
CA LEU A 435 7.53 13.96 -17.85
C LEU A 435 7.41 15.06 -16.78
N VAL A 436 7.01 14.70 -15.57
CA VAL A 436 6.79 15.67 -14.47
C VAL A 436 8.04 15.86 -13.62
N TRP A 437 8.78 14.77 -13.34
CA TRP A 437 9.86 14.76 -12.34
C TRP A 437 11.25 14.48 -12.94
N GLY A 438 11.34 14.04 -14.19
CA GLY A 438 12.59 13.68 -14.85
C GLY A 438 13.33 14.86 -15.51
N ALA A 439 12.75 16.07 -15.50
CA ALA A 439 13.33 17.28 -16.13
C ALA A 439 13.78 18.29 -15.08
#